data_bc40e843b5246f8490582a687c8a979e
#
_entry.id   bc40e843b5246f8490582a687c8a979e
#
_cell.length_a   1.000
_cell.length_b   1.000
_cell.length_c   1.000
_cell.angle_alpha   90.00
_cell.angle_beta   90.00
_cell.angle_gamma   90.00
#
_symmetry.space_group_name_H-M   'P 1'
#
loop_
_entity.id
_entity.type
_entity.pdbx_description
1 polymer ?
#
loop_
_entity_poly.entity_id
_entity_poly.type
_entity_poly.pdbx_seq_one_letter_code
_entity_poly.pdbx_strand_id
1 'polypeptide(L)'
;MFCEVIVDVANKQVNRTFDYLIPEELSQVILVGARVKVNFGSRIVVAFVVKIKEDTECDLKLIKPILEVLDINPPLNEEFVELAYELSRYNFSFYATNLETMIPSSLKIKVNKVLTCIDKAKLSDSLRECFGNSNKISFDIHTQKYLKEIKRQIEEKNIVLSVNLK
;
A
#
# COMPACT_ATOMS: atom_id res chain seq x y z
N MET A 1 14.03 6.39 5.17
CA MET A 1 12.65 6.49 5.73
C MET A 1 12.14 5.09 6.01
N PHE A 2 11.48 4.91 7.13
CA PHE A 2 10.98 3.61 7.61
C PHE A 2 9.48 3.70 7.92
N CYS A 3 8.83 2.56 8.03
CA CYS A 3 7.48 2.48 8.56
C CYS A 3 7.33 1.31 9.52
N GLU A 4 6.44 1.50 10.47
CA GLU A 4 5.91 0.41 11.27
C GLU A 4 4.69 -0.18 10.56
N VAL A 5 4.69 -1.49 10.44
CA VAL A 5 3.55 -2.21 9.88
C VAL A 5 3.03 -3.25 10.86
N ILE A 6 1.73 -3.50 10.81
CA ILE A 6 1.11 -4.67 11.45
C ILE A 6 0.79 -5.70 10.37
N VAL A 7 1.30 -6.93 10.54
CA VAL A 7 1.06 -8.01 9.56
C VAL A 7 -0.32 -8.62 9.76
N ASP A 8 -0.99 -8.92 8.65
CA ASP A 8 -2.30 -9.59 8.67
C ASP A 8 -2.12 -11.11 8.92
N VAL A 9 -1.72 -11.42 10.15
CA VAL A 9 -1.55 -12.79 10.63
C VAL A 9 -2.18 -12.90 12.02
N ALA A 10 -3.24 -13.69 12.12
CA ALA A 10 -3.96 -13.91 13.38
C ALA A 10 -3.16 -14.81 14.35
N ASN A 11 -2.08 -14.29 14.92
CA ASN A 11 -1.26 -14.97 15.91
C ASN A 11 -0.82 -13.99 17.01
N LYS A 12 -0.97 -14.38 18.27
CA LYS A 12 -0.61 -13.53 19.43
C LYS A 12 0.84 -13.10 19.44
N GLN A 13 1.78 -13.93 18.97
CA GLN A 13 3.20 -13.62 18.95
C GLN A 13 3.58 -12.53 17.95
N VAL A 14 2.75 -12.31 16.92
CA VAL A 14 2.98 -11.32 15.89
C VAL A 14 1.97 -10.16 15.91
N ASN A 15 1.13 -10.08 16.95
CA ASN A 15 0.24 -8.95 17.19
C ASN A 15 1.02 -7.74 17.74
N ARG A 16 2.03 -7.32 17.00
CA ARG A 16 2.90 -6.16 17.27
C ARG A 16 3.36 -5.56 15.97
N THR A 17 3.86 -4.34 16.01
CA THR A 17 4.43 -3.67 14.84
C THR A 17 5.82 -4.22 14.50
N PHE A 18 6.17 -4.12 13.23
CA PHE A 18 7.47 -4.47 12.68
C PHE A 18 7.95 -3.35 11.77
N ASP A 19 9.26 -3.08 11.83
CA ASP A 19 9.89 -2.05 11.01
C ASP A 19 10.22 -2.58 9.61
N TYR A 20 9.88 -1.78 8.60
CA TYR A 20 10.24 -2.01 7.20
C TYR A 20 10.84 -0.76 6.59
N LEU A 21 11.76 -0.96 5.65
CA LEU A 21 12.31 0.13 4.85
C LEU A 21 11.29 0.53 3.77
N ILE A 22 11.05 1.82 3.66
CA ILE A 22 10.31 2.38 2.54
C ILE A 22 11.30 2.64 1.40
N PRO A 23 11.19 1.96 0.23
CA PRO A 23 11.98 2.26 -0.95
C PRO A 23 11.85 3.74 -1.35
N GLU A 24 12.90 4.33 -1.90
CA GLU A 24 12.94 5.76 -2.23
C GLU A 24 11.80 6.15 -3.20
N GLU A 25 11.50 5.28 -4.16
CA GLU A 25 10.43 5.48 -5.16
C GLU A 25 9.03 5.54 -4.53
N LEU A 26 8.87 4.93 -3.35
CA LEU A 26 7.60 4.87 -2.62
C LEU A 26 7.53 5.87 -1.46
N SER A 27 8.62 6.57 -1.14
CA SER A 27 8.73 7.42 0.05
C SER A 27 7.72 8.57 0.11
N GLN A 28 7.30 9.09 -1.05
CA GLN A 28 6.35 10.20 -1.13
C GLN A 28 4.90 9.76 -1.36
N VAL A 29 4.65 8.47 -1.48
CA VAL A 29 3.31 7.95 -1.82
C VAL A 29 2.76 6.96 -0.79
N ILE A 30 3.62 6.36 0.03
CA ILE A 30 3.19 5.56 1.17
C ILE A 30 2.63 6.50 2.24
N LEU A 31 1.43 6.19 2.70
CA LEU A 31 0.73 6.90 3.76
C LEU A 31 0.29 5.90 4.84
N VAL A 32 0.03 6.40 6.03
CA VAL A 32 -0.58 5.62 7.11
C VAL A 32 -1.93 5.07 6.65
N GLY A 33 -2.24 3.84 7.02
CA GLY A 33 -3.45 3.13 6.60
C GLY A 33 -3.35 2.42 5.24
N ALA A 34 -2.24 2.56 4.50
CA ALA A 34 -2.01 1.82 3.26
C ALA A 34 -1.78 0.33 3.52
N ARG A 35 -2.27 -0.52 2.61
CA ARG A 35 -1.93 -1.94 2.59
C ARG A 35 -0.71 -2.16 1.72
N VAL A 36 0.21 -2.95 2.23
CA VAL A 36 1.48 -3.27 1.56
C VAL A 36 1.74 -4.76 1.59
N LYS A 37 2.54 -5.26 0.65
CA LYS A 37 3.12 -6.61 0.73
C LYS A 37 4.52 -6.52 1.31
N VAL A 38 4.81 -7.40 2.24
CA VAL A 38 6.10 -7.49 2.92
C VAL A 38 6.58 -8.93 3.04
N ASN A 39 7.90 -9.10 3.10
CA ASN A 39 8.50 -10.38 3.44
C ASN A 39 8.44 -10.58 4.96
N PHE A 40 7.64 -11.52 5.42
CA PHE A 40 7.54 -11.91 6.84
C PHE A 40 7.98 -13.35 7.02
N GLY A 41 9.14 -13.56 7.65
CA GLY A 41 9.79 -14.87 7.64
C GLY A 41 10.13 -15.32 6.22
N SER A 42 9.61 -16.48 5.82
CA SER A 42 9.76 -17.06 4.48
C SER A 42 8.56 -16.79 3.56
N ARG A 43 7.56 -16.01 4.02
CA ARG A 43 6.31 -15.78 3.29
C ARG A 43 6.15 -14.31 2.95
N ILE A 44 5.45 -14.06 1.84
CA ILE A 44 4.95 -12.72 1.52
C ILE A 44 3.54 -12.61 2.11
N VAL A 45 3.33 -11.58 2.93
CA VAL A 45 2.04 -11.32 3.59
C VAL A 45 1.58 -9.88 3.33
N VAL A 46 0.29 -9.66 3.48
CA VAL A 46 -0.27 -8.30 3.53
C VAL A 46 -0.02 -7.72 4.91
N ALA A 47 0.29 -6.44 4.95
CA ALA A 47 0.46 -5.67 6.16
C ALA A 47 -0.14 -4.28 6.00
N PHE A 48 -0.46 -3.64 7.13
CA PHE A 48 -0.96 -2.28 7.18
C PHE A 48 0.12 -1.35 7.70
N VAL A 49 0.36 -0.25 7.01
CA VAL A 49 1.24 0.82 7.49
C VAL A 49 0.52 1.56 8.60
N VAL A 50 1.08 1.51 9.81
CA VAL A 50 0.45 2.16 10.99
C VAL A 50 1.21 3.41 11.43
N LYS A 51 2.48 3.55 11.03
CA LYS A 51 3.29 4.73 11.34
C LYS A 51 4.42 4.89 10.33
N ILE A 52 4.74 6.12 9.99
CA ILE A 52 5.92 6.48 9.17
C ILE A 52 6.92 7.18 10.08
N LYS A 53 8.21 6.87 9.92
CA LYS A 53 9.29 7.43 10.73
C LYS A 53 10.57 7.60 9.92
N GLU A 54 11.41 8.54 10.33
CA GLU A 54 12.69 8.79 9.68
C GLU A 54 13.77 7.82 10.14
N ASP A 55 13.73 7.45 11.43
CA ASP A 55 14.71 6.61 12.10
C ASP A 55 14.10 5.30 12.60
N THR A 56 14.96 4.34 12.94
CA THR A 56 14.59 3.06 13.52
C THR A 56 15.63 2.61 14.54
N GLU A 57 15.16 1.96 15.60
CA GLU A 57 16.01 1.33 16.60
C GLU A 57 16.46 -0.07 16.20
N CYS A 58 15.89 -0.63 15.12
CA CYS A 58 16.24 -1.96 14.64
C CYS A 58 17.57 -1.97 13.88
N ASP A 59 18.31 -3.09 13.94
CA ASP A 59 19.50 -3.28 13.12
C ASP A 59 19.13 -3.19 11.63
N LEU A 60 19.71 -2.23 10.92
CA LEU A 60 19.48 -1.99 9.49
C LEU A 60 19.69 -3.22 8.62
N LYS A 61 20.57 -4.14 9.05
CA LYS A 61 20.83 -5.40 8.32
C LYS A 61 19.65 -6.37 8.36
N LEU A 62 18.76 -6.22 9.32
CA LEU A 62 17.59 -7.09 9.49
C LEU A 62 16.32 -6.50 8.88
N ILE A 63 16.33 -5.21 8.57
CA ILE A 63 15.17 -4.51 8.02
C ILE A 63 15.02 -4.86 6.55
N LYS A 64 13.84 -5.37 6.20
CA LYS A 64 13.47 -5.69 4.83
C LYS A 64 12.71 -4.53 4.19
N PRO A 65 12.81 -4.36 2.87
CA PRO A 65 12.01 -3.35 2.17
C PRO A 65 10.55 -3.80 2.01
N ILE A 66 9.66 -2.81 1.90
CA ILE A 66 8.31 -3.01 1.36
C ILE A 66 8.46 -3.50 -0.08
N LEU A 67 7.68 -4.53 -0.45
CA LEU A 67 7.72 -5.12 -1.79
C LEU A 67 6.76 -4.41 -2.75
N GLU A 68 5.55 -4.10 -2.28
CA GLU A 68 4.46 -3.61 -3.12
C GLU A 68 3.45 -2.83 -2.28
N VAL A 69 2.92 -1.74 -2.84
CA VAL A 69 1.76 -1.02 -2.30
C VAL A 69 0.50 -1.52 -2.99
N LEU A 70 -0.49 -1.95 -2.23
CA LEU A 70 -1.73 -2.52 -2.78
C LEU A 70 -2.76 -1.46 -3.18
N ASP A 71 -2.67 -0.28 -2.58
CA ASP A 71 -3.67 0.75 -2.74
C ASP A 71 -3.07 2.03 -3.33
N ILE A 72 -3.72 2.59 -4.34
CA ILE A 72 -3.37 3.91 -4.87
C ILE A 72 -3.65 4.99 -3.82
N ASN A 73 -4.79 4.87 -3.14
CA ASN A 73 -5.13 5.68 -1.98
C ASN A 73 -5.33 4.75 -0.78
N PRO A 74 -4.81 5.08 0.40
CA PRO A 74 -4.99 4.28 1.59
C PRO A 74 -6.48 4.07 1.87
N PRO A 75 -6.91 2.83 2.19
CA PRO A 75 -8.31 2.57 2.53
C PRO A 75 -8.68 3.08 3.93
N LEU A 76 -7.69 3.36 4.77
CA LEU A 76 -7.84 3.89 6.12
C LEU A 76 -7.03 5.17 6.27
N ASN A 77 -7.47 6.07 7.13
CA ASN A 77 -6.72 7.24 7.58
C ASN A 77 -6.11 6.99 8.98
N GLU A 78 -5.34 7.95 9.48
CA GLU A 78 -4.67 7.85 10.78
C GLU A 78 -5.67 7.64 11.93
N GLU A 79 -6.83 8.31 11.89
CA GLU A 79 -7.87 8.17 12.93
C GLU A 79 -8.42 6.75 13.01
N PHE A 80 -8.66 6.09 11.87
CA PHE A 80 -9.10 4.70 11.84
C PHE A 80 -8.00 3.75 12.30
N VAL A 81 -6.74 4.03 11.99
CA VAL A 81 -5.61 3.24 12.45
C VAL A 81 -5.50 3.33 13.98
N GLU A 82 -5.61 4.53 14.56
CA GLU A 82 -5.60 4.73 16.00
C GLU A 82 -6.80 4.06 16.67
N LEU A 83 -8.01 4.24 16.12
CA LEU A 83 -9.23 3.58 16.63
C LEU A 83 -9.07 2.06 16.63
N ALA A 84 -8.53 1.47 15.57
CA ALA A 84 -8.31 0.03 15.51
C ALA A 84 -7.33 -0.46 16.57
N TYR A 85 -6.29 0.35 16.88
CA TYR A 85 -5.36 0.07 17.96
C TYR A 85 -6.06 0.08 19.33
N GLU A 86 -6.81 1.13 19.65
CA GLU A 86 -7.54 1.24 20.91
C GLU A 86 -8.58 0.12 21.07
N LEU A 87 -9.32 -0.21 20.01
CA LEU A 87 -10.23 -1.36 20.02
C LEU A 87 -9.51 -2.68 20.27
N SER A 88 -8.31 -2.86 19.73
CA SER A 88 -7.53 -4.09 19.97
C SER A 88 -7.14 -4.26 21.42
N ARG A 89 -6.86 -3.17 22.11
CA ARG A 89 -6.54 -3.15 23.55
C ARG A 89 -7.78 -3.38 24.40
N TYR A 90 -8.88 -2.71 24.06
CA TYR A 90 -10.12 -2.78 24.83
C TYR A 90 -10.79 -4.17 24.74
N ASN A 91 -10.86 -4.75 23.54
CA ASN A 91 -11.51 -6.03 23.27
C ASN A 91 -10.55 -7.23 23.29
N PHE A 92 -9.26 -7.03 23.60
CA PHE A 92 -8.23 -8.07 23.51
C PHE A 92 -8.21 -8.79 22.15
N SER A 93 -8.53 -8.05 21.08
CA SER A 93 -8.55 -8.56 19.70
C SER A 93 -7.23 -8.32 18.97
N PHE A 94 -7.06 -8.93 17.79
CA PHE A 94 -5.89 -8.65 16.96
C PHE A 94 -6.02 -7.30 16.29
N TYR A 95 -4.94 -6.51 16.31
CA TYR A 95 -4.90 -5.19 15.71
C TYR A 95 -5.17 -5.26 14.19
N ALA A 96 -4.49 -6.18 13.48
CA ALA A 96 -4.70 -6.39 12.05
C ALA A 96 -6.16 -6.74 11.71
N THR A 97 -6.83 -7.56 12.54
CA THR A 97 -8.24 -7.91 12.34
C THR A 97 -9.17 -6.69 12.46
N ASN A 98 -8.89 -5.79 13.41
CA ASN A 98 -9.68 -4.56 13.54
C ASN A 98 -9.50 -3.66 12.31
N LEU A 99 -8.26 -3.45 11.84
CA LEU A 99 -7.97 -2.71 10.61
C LEU A 99 -8.70 -3.33 9.40
N GLU A 100 -8.59 -4.65 9.26
CA GLU A 100 -9.25 -5.38 8.18
C GLU A 100 -10.77 -5.22 8.23
N THR A 101 -11.38 -5.23 9.41
CA THR A 101 -12.84 -5.09 9.57
C THR A 101 -13.34 -3.69 9.18
N MET A 102 -12.52 -2.66 9.35
CA MET A 102 -12.86 -1.28 8.98
C MET A 102 -12.81 -1.02 7.47
N ILE A 103 -12.19 -1.93 6.70
CA ILE A 103 -12.11 -1.78 5.24
C ILE A 103 -13.40 -2.30 4.60
N PRO A 104 -14.08 -1.50 3.77
CA PRO A 104 -15.24 -1.96 3.00
C PRO A 104 -14.92 -3.20 2.16
N SER A 105 -15.86 -4.15 2.09
CA SER A 105 -15.68 -5.42 1.36
C SER A 105 -15.34 -5.21 -0.12
N SER A 106 -15.85 -4.14 -0.72
CA SER A 106 -15.52 -3.76 -2.11
C SER A 106 -14.03 -3.47 -2.34
N LEU A 107 -13.31 -3.01 -1.31
CA LEU A 107 -11.87 -2.76 -1.37
C LEU A 107 -11.03 -3.99 -1.00
N LYS A 108 -11.65 -5.05 -0.46
CA LYS A 108 -10.97 -6.31 -0.10
C LYS A 108 -10.85 -7.28 -1.27
N ILE A 109 -11.69 -7.13 -2.27
CA ILE A 109 -11.71 -8.01 -3.44
C ILE A 109 -10.37 -7.90 -4.16
N LYS A 110 -9.75 -9.04 -4.46
CA LYS A 110 -8.59 -9.12 -5.34
C LYS A 110 -9.04 -8.78 -6.76
N VAL A 111 -8.92 -7.54 -7.13
CA VAL A 111 -9.29 -7.06 -8.46
C VAL A 111 -8.05 -6.66 -9.22
N ASN A 112 -8.04 -6.97 -10.51
CA ASN A 112 -7.03 -6.40 -11.39
C ASN A 112 -7.37 -4.93 -11.60
N LYS A 113 -6.58 -4.05 -10.98
CA LYS A 113 -6.66 -2.61 -11.20
C LYS A 113 -6.04 -2.30 -12.56
N VAL A 114 -6.80 -1.68 -13.44
CA VAL A 114 -6.38 -1.29 -14.77
C VAL A 114 -6.38 0.23 -14.88
N LEU A 115 -5.26 0.78 -15.26
CA LEU A 115 -5.09 2.19 -15.56
C LEU A 115 -5.40 2.39 -17.05
N THR A 116 -6.31 3.29 -17.37
CA THR A 116 -6.64 3.68 -18.75
C THR A 116 -6.22 5.13 -18.95
N CYS A 117 -5.30 5.38 -19.86
CA CYS A 117 -4.85 6.73 -20.22
C CYS A 117 -5.72 7.30 -21.35
N ILE A 118 -6.14 8.56 -21.21
CA ILE A 118 -6.93 9.29 -22.22
C ILE A 118 -5.99 9.98 -23.21
N ASP A 119 -5.03 10.73 -22.71
CA ASP A 119 -4.07 11.48 -23.53
C ASP A 119 -2.63 11.19 -23.11
N LYS A 120 -1.91 10.43 -23.93
CA LYS A 120 -0.51 10.06 -23.66
C LYS A 120 0.45 11.23 -23.75
N ALA A 121 0.10 12.32 -24.44
CA ALA A 121 0.98 13.47 -24.56
C ALA A 121 1.22 14.19 -23.23
N LYS A 122 0.30 14.00 -22.27
CA LYS A 122 0.38 14.56 -20.91
C LYS A 122 1.20 13.72 -19.93
N LEU A 123 1.62 12.52 -20.33
CA LEU A 123 2.43 11.64 -19.50
C LEU A 123 3.92 11.97 -19.64
N SER A 124 4.71 11.70 -18.59
CA SER A 124 6.16 11.67 -18.70
C SER A 124 6.60 10.59 -19.70
N ASP A 125 7.79 10.75 -20.28
CA ASP A 125 8.30 9.78 -21.25
C ASP A 125 8.39 8.38 -20.65
N SER A 126 8.84 8.28 -19.40
CA SER A 126 8.97 7.00 -18.68
C SER A 126 7.63 6.32 -18.45
N LEU A 127 6.59 7.06 -18.05
CA LEU A 127 5.25 6.48 -17.85
C LEU A 127 4.59 6.16 -19.20
N ARG A 128 4.85 6.97 -20.24
CA ARG A 128 4.39 6.71 -21.62
C ARG A 128 4.97 5.41 -22.17
N GLU A 129 6.24 5.12 -21.90
CA GLU A 129 6.86 3.84 -22.25
C GLU A 129 6.17 2.64 -21.59
N CYS A 130 5.74 2.76 -20.34
CA CYS A 130 4.97 1.71 -19.65
C CYS A 130 3.64 1.42 -20.35
N PHE A 131 2.98 2.45 -20.92
CA PHE A 131 1.76 2.24 -21.71
C PHE A 131 2.05 1.67 -23.09
N GLY A 132 3.25 1.91 -23.65
CA GLY A 132 3.63 1.45 -24.99
C GLY A 132 2.55 1.82 -26.03
N ASN A 133 2.14 0.87 -26.85
CA ASN A 133 1.06 1.06 -27.82
C ASN A 133 -0.36 0.96 -27.23
N SER A 134 -0.51 0.42 -26.02
CA SER A 134 -1.82 0.26 -25.35
C SER A 134 -2.19 1.53 -24.58
N ASN A 135 -3.48 1.87 -24.55
CA ASN A 135 -4.01 2.88 -23.65
C ASN A 135 -4.37 2.31 -22.27
N LYS A 136 -4.17 1.01 -22.04
CA LYS A 136 -4.50 0.32 -20.80
C LYS A 136 -3.30 -0.47 -20.32
N ILE A 137 -2.99 -0.33 -19.02
CA ILE A 137 -1.97 -1.14 -18.33
C ILE A 137 -2.49 -1.61 -16.98
N SER A 138 -1.96 -2.73 -16.48
CA SER A 138 -2.25 -3.19 -15.12
C SER A 138 -1.52 -2.32 -14.11
N PHE A 139 -2.16 -2.05 -12.98
CA PHE A 139 -1.49 -1.46 -11.83
C PHE A 139 -0.78 -2.59 -11.06
N ASP A 140 0.53 -2.71 -11.28
CA ASP A 140 1.39 -3.76 -10.72
C ASP A 140 2.70 -3.17 -10.18
N ILE A 141 3.60 -4.03 -9.74
CA ILE A 141 4.89 -3.64 -9.16
C ILE A 141 5.74 -2.76 -10.09
N HIS A 142 5.62 -2.94 -11.43
CA HIS A 142 6.38 -2.16 -12.40
C HIS A 142 5.85 -0.74 -12.56
N THR A 143 4.54 -0.54 -12.37
CA THR A 143 3.89 0.76 -12.47
C THR A 143 3.94 1.54 -11.16
N GLN A 144 4.20 0.88 -10.02
CA GLN A 144 4.21 1.53 -8.70
C GLN A 144 5.30 2.59 -8.53
N LYS A 145 6.43 2.45 -9.20
CA LYS A 145 7.47 3.48 -9.20
C LYS A 145 7.00 4.84 -9.76
N TYR A 146 5.90 4.85 -10.51
CA TYR A 146 5.26 6.06 -11.04
C TYR A 146 4.01 6.46 -10.27
N LEU A 147 3.78 5.90 -9.08
CA LEU A 147 2.53 6.09 -8.32
C LEU A 147 2.20 7.56 -8.07
N LYS A 148 3.21 8.39 -7.82
CA LYS A 148 3.03 9.84 -7.62
C LYS A 148 2.46 10.52 -8.89
N GLU A 149 3.03 10.20 -10.04
CA GLU A 149 2.54 10.74 -11.31
C GLU A 149 1.16 10.18 -11.65
N ILE A 150 0.95 8.88 -11.44
CA ILE A 150 -0.36 8.23 -11.64
C ILE A 150 -1.44 8.92 -10.80
N LYS A 151 -1.18 9.20 -9.51
CA LYS A 151 -2.12 9.93 -8.65
C LYS A 151 -2.46 11.29 -9.24
N ARG A 152 -1.45 12.07 -9.62
CA ARG A 152 -1.64 13.39 -10.24
C ARG A 152 -2.48 13.28 -11.52
N GLN A 153 -2.17 12.31 -12.39
CA GLN A 153 -2.90 12.10 -13.65
C GLN A 153 -4.35 11.62 -13.44
N ILE A 154 -4.63 10.94 -12.33
CA ILE A 154 -6.01 10.59 -11.92
C ILE A 154 -6.76 11.84 -11.49
N GLU A 155 -6.15 12.72 -10.68
CA GLU A 155 -6.74 14.00 -10.25
C GLU A 155 -7.01 14.91 -11.45
N GLU A 156 -6.12 14.96 -12.43
CA GLU A 156 -6.27 15.68 -13.69
C GLU A 156 -7.25 15.01 -14.67
N LYS A 157 -7.86 13.86 -14.29
CA LYS A 157 -8.79 13.07 -15.11
C LYS A 157 -8.19 12.57 -16.43
N ASN A 158 -6.87 12.48 -16.53
CA ASN A 158 -6.18 11.95 -17.70
C ASN A 158 -5.94 10.43 -17.61
N ILE A 159 -5.84 9.89 -16.39
CA ILE A 159 -5.85 8.45 -16.14
C ILE A 159 -7.12 8.08 -15.38
N VAL A 160 -7.80 7.05 -15.85
CA VAL A 160 -8.97 6.46 -15.21
C VAL A 160 -8.58 5.10 -14.63
N LEU A 161 -8.80 4.94 -13.32
CA LEU A 161 -8.66 3.67 -12.66
C LEU A 161 -9.95 2.87 -12.83
N SER A 162 -9.87 1.75 -13.50
CA SER A 162 -10.96 0.77 -13.60
C SER A 162 -10.60 -0.52 -12.88
N VAL A 163 -11.62 -1.17 -12.36
CA VAL A 163 -11.51 -2.39 -11.58
C VAL A 163 -12.20 -3.50 -12.36
N ASN A 164 -11.42 -4.48 -12.83
CA ASN A 164 -12.00 -5.65 -13.46
C ASN A 164 -12.20 -6.74 -12.41
N LEU A 165 -13.45 -7.04 -12.11
CA LEU A 165 -13.84 -8.23 -11.35
C LEU A 165 -13.48 -9.47 -12.20
N LYS A 166 -12.75 -10.40 -11.60
CA LYS A 166 -12.58 -11.73 -12.17
C LYS A 166 -13.72 -12.63 -11.75
#